data_b5067cf371cb70c780bb1802eb2c7227
#
_entry.id   b5067cf371cb70c780bb1802eb2c7227
#
_cell.length_a   1.000
_cell.length_b   1.000
_cell.length_c   1.000
_cell.angle_alpha   90.00
_cell.angle_beta   90.00
_cell.angle_gamma   90.00
#
_symmetry.space_group_name_H-M   'P 1'
#
loop_
_entity.id
_entity.type
_entity.pdbx_description
1 polymer ?
#
loop_
_entity_poly.entity_id
_entity_poly.type
_entity_poly.pdbx_seq_one_letter_code
_entity_poly.pdbx_strand_id
1 'polypeptide(L)'
;MGIEMDKPPREKSLKELTDSCMREIQKYNQREPHDDQCCLEIFRRAMLQNDSDAWEVLMERFHGIVLSWVRLHPQREVACAIYSEKNYVEQTFARFWMVTVRNKSLEFSSLGGALAFLRTCVNSVIIDTLRGQKEVPIPESFERVAPEPDESLQRWEIIKSFIPGEREQRLAYLLYYCGLKPRQIVQFAPQEFNDVHEIFRLTRNIVDRLRRNKERLRWLLGDGEF
;
A
#
# COMPACT_ATOMS: atom_id res chain seq x y z
N MET A 1 4.61 -21.92 40.93
CA MET A 1 4.98 -21.04 39.83
C MET A 1 3.92 -21.22 38.77
N GLY A 2 2.89 -20.34 38.76
CA GLY A 2 1.84 -20.39 37.78
C GLY A 2 2.41 -19.96 36.44
N ILE A 3 2.22 -20.78 35.42
CA ILE A 3 2.45 -20.40 34.02
C ILE A 3 1.31 -19.42 33.72
N GLU A 4 1.62 -18.13 33.75
CA GLU A 4 0.73 -17.09 33.26
C GLU A 4 0.53 -17.39 31.78
N MET A 5 -0.60 -18.00 31.42
CA MET A 5 -0.91 -18.26 30.02
C MET A 5 -1.01 -16.91 29.32
N ASP A 6 -0.09 -16.64 28.42
CA ASP A 6 -0.06 -15.41 27.64
C ASP A 6 -1.39 -15.25 26.89
N LYS A 7 -2.10 -14.12 27.10
CA LYS A 7 -3.39 -13.86 26.46
C LYS A 7 -3.26 -13.88 24.96
N PRO A 8 -4.25 -14.42 24.24
CA PRO A 8 -4.24 -14.35 22.79
C PRO A 8 -4.19 -12.89 22.30
N PRO A 9 -3.52 -12.58 21.18
CA PRO A 9 -3.34 -11.20 20.72
C PRO A 9 -4.62 -10.37 20.65
N ARG A 10 -5.75 -11.00 20.30
CA ARG A 10 -7.05 -10.31 20.22
C ARG A 10 -7.58 -9.79 21.56
N GLU A 11 -7.18 -10.39 22.67
CA GLU A 11 -7.62 -10.03 24.02
C GLU A 11 -6.63 -9.08 24.73
N LYS A 12 -5.47 -8.85 24.15
CA LYS A 12 -4.47 -7.92 24.69
C LYS A 12 -4.89 -6.48 24.48
N SER A 13 -4.58 -5.62 25.44
CA SER A 13 -4.68 -4.17 25.24
C SER A 13 -3.72 -3.69 24.16
N LEU A 14 -3.96 -2.52 23.58
CA LEU A 14 -3.07 -1.94 22.56
C LEU A 14 -1.67 -1.73 23.09
N LYS A 15 -1.50 -1.36 24.37
CA LYS A 15 -0.20 -1.22 25.03
C LYS A 15 0.54 -2.56 25.10
N GLU A 16 -0.14 -3.63 25.57
CA GLU A 16 0.45 -4.97 25.63
C GLU A 16 0.86 -5.48 24.24
N LEU A 17 0.04 -5.21 23.22
CA LEU A 17 0.36 -5.54 21.83
C LEU A 17 1.60 -4.80 21.35
N THR A 18 1.67 -3.50 21.62
CA THR A 18 2.80 -2.65 21.20
C THR A 18 4.10 -3.12 21.85
N ASP A 19 4.09 -3.37 23.16
CA ASP A 19 5.26 -3.83 23.91
C ASP A 19 5.73 -5.22 23.40
N SER A 20 4.79 -6.11 23.11
CA SER A 20 5.09 -7.43 22.55
C SER A 20 5.63 -7.34 21.12
N CYS A 21 4.99 -6.55 20.26
CA CYS A 21 5.43 -6.32 18.89
C CYS A 21 6.87 -5.78 18.84
N MET A 22 7.20 -4.81 19.69
CA MET A 22 8.55 -4.25 19.73
C MET A 22 9.61 -5.27 20.16
N ARG A 23 9.30 -6.14 21.11
CA ARG A 23 10.20 -7.24 21.52
C ARG A 23 10.43 -8.22 20.36
N GLU A 24 9.39 -8.57 19.64
CA GLU A 24 9.49 -9.51 18.51
C GLU A 24 10.27 -8.89 17.32
N ILE A 25 10.09 -7.61 17.04
CA ILE A 25 10.91 -6.87 16.05
C ILE A 25 12.39 -6.88 16.46
N GLN A 26 12.69 -6.73 17.77
CA GLN A 26 14.07 -6.79 18.25
C GLN A 26 14.68 -8.19 18.04
N LYS A 27 13.95 -9.26 18.36
CA LYS A 27 14.37 -10.64 18.07
C LYS A 27 14.62 -10.86 16.58
N TYR A 28 13.70 -10.38 15.73
CA TYR A 28 13.90 -10.45 14.28
C TYR A 28 15.21 -9.81 13.83
N ASN A 29 15.54 -8.62 14.36
CA ASN A 29 16.79 -7.92 14.05
C ASN A 29 18.04 -8.69 14.55
N GLN A 30 17.89 -9.47 15.62
CA GLN A 30 18.94 -10.33 16.17
C GLN A 30 18.99 -11.72 15.50
N ARG A 31 18.13 -11.98 14.51
CA ARG A 31 17.96 -13.27 13.81
C ARG A 31 17.53 -14.40 14.75
N GLU A 32 16.80 -14.07 15.80
CA GLU A 32 16.20 -15.03 16.72
C GLU A 32 14.80 -15.45 16.26
N PRO A 33 14.30 -16.61 16.72
CA PRO A 33 12.91 -16.99 16.51
C PRO A 33 11.98 -15.92 17.08
N HIS A 34 11.01 -15.45 16.27
CA HIS A 34 10.09 -14.39 16.63
C HIS A 34 8.65 -14.75 16.24
N ASP A 35 7.69 -14.06 16.87
CA ASP A 35 6.26 -14.21 16.60
C ASP A 35 5.65 -12.88 16.18
N ASP A 36 5.11 -12.85 14.98
CA ASP A 36 4.52 -11.64 14.36
C ASP A 36 3.09 -11.34 14.84
N GLN A 37 2.45 -12.22 15.61
CA GLN A 37 1.01 -12.17 15.87
C GLN A 37 0.55 -10.88 16.56
N CYS A 38 1.34 -10.37 17.51
CA CYS A 38 1.01 -9.11 18.19
C CYS A 38 1.13 -7.91 17.25
N CYS A 39 2.14 -7.89 16.38
CA CYS A 39 2.28 -6.84 15.38
C CYS A 39 1.12 -6.89 14.37
N LEU A 40 0.78 -8.07 13.87
CA LEU A 40 -0.32 -8.27 12.93
C LEU A 40 -1.68 -7.86 13.52
N GLU A 41 -1.89 -8.07 14.83
CA GLU A 41 -3.10 -7.64 15.50
C GLU A 41 -3.22 -6.11 15.55
N ILE A 42 -2.11 -5.37 15.72
CA ILE A 42 -2.12 -3.90 15.60
C ILE A 42 -2.56 -3.48 14.19
N PHE A 43 -1.95 -4.07 13.14
CA PHE A 43 -2.37 -3.83 11.76
C PHE A 43 -3.85 -4.16 11.55
N ARG A 44 -4.32 -5.29 12.05
CA ARG A 44 -5.71 -5.72 11.92
C ARG A 44 -6.68 -4.74 12.58
N ARG A 45 -6.39 -4.26 13.79
CA ARG A 45 -7.24 -3.26 14.48
C ARG A 45 -7.27 -1.96 13.70
N ALA A 46 -6.11 -1.46 13.31
CA ALA A 46 -6.01 -0.23 12.54
C ALA A 46 -6.80 -0.29 11.22
N MET A 47 -6.69 -1.41 10.49
CA MET A 47 -7.25 -1.57 9.14
C MET A 47 -8.72 -2.00 9.14
N LEU A 48 -9.07 -3.02 9.91
CA LEU A 48 -10.39 -3.67 9.84
C LEU A 48 -11.38 -3.12 10.86
N GLN A 49 -10.90 -2.70 12.02
CA GLN A 49 -11.74 -2.13 13.07
C GLN A 49 -11.81 -0.60 13.04
N ASN A 50 -11.01 0.02 12.16
CA ASN A 50 -10.94 1.49 12.08
C ASN A 50 -10.53 2.13 13.43
N ASP A 51 -9.69 1.39 14.20
CA ASP A 51 -9.20 1.81 15.50
C ASP A 51 -8.15 2.91 15.31
N SER A 52 -8.51 4.15 15.67
CA SER A 52 -7.63 5.32 15.50
C SER A 52 -6.39 5.24 16.37
N ASP A 53 -6.47 4.66 17.56
CA ASP A 53 -5.34 4.54 18.48
C ASP A 53 -4.35 3.50 17.97
N ALA A 54 -4.86 2.37 17.43
CA ALA A 54 -4.03 1.37 16.76
C ALA A 54 -3.37 1.94 15.49
N TRP A 55 -4.05 2.84 14.78
CA TRP A 55 -3.50 3.53 13.63
C TRP A 55 -2.37 4.50 14.01
N GLU A 56 -2.57 5.27 15.09
CA GLU A 56 -1.53 6.17 15.61
C GLU A 56 -0.28 5.40 16.04
N VAL A 57 -0.45 4.30 16.77
CA VAL A 57 0.64 3.39 17.15
C VAL A 57 1.36 2.86 15.91
N LEU A 58 0.62 2.44 14.88
CA LEU A 58 1.21 1.93 13.63
C LEU A 58 2.07 3.00 12.95
N MET A 59 1.53 4.21 12.81
CA MET A 59 2.28 5.32 12.21
C MET A 59 3.53 5.65 13.03
N GLU A 60 3.40 5.80 14.35
CA GLU A 60 4.53 6.13 15.22
C GLU A 60 5.64 5.09 15.13
N ARG A 61 5.28 3.79 15.22
CA ARG A 61 6.27 2.69 15.28
C ARG A 61 6.96 2.42 13.96
N PHE A 62 6.24 2.57 12.86
CA PHE A 62 6.81 2.29 11.53
C PHE A 62 7.27 3.55 10.78
N HIS A 63 7.10 4.75 11.34
CA HIS A 63 7.59 6.01 10.76
C HIS A 63 9.08 5.93 10.36
N GLY A 64 9.94 5.47 11.27
CA GLY A 64 11.39 5.43 11.04
C GLY A 64 11.77 4.50 9.88
N ILE A 65 11.10 3.35 9.75
CA ILE A 65 11.37 2.41 8.66
C ILE A 65 10.87 2.96 7.32
N VAL A 66 9.69 3.59 7.30
CA VAL A 66 9.15 4.24 6.09
C VAL A 66 10.08 5.37 5.65
N LEU A 67 10.52 6.21 6.58
CA LEU A 67 11.48 7.27 6.31
C LEU A 67 12.79 6.73 5.73
N SER A 68 13.30 5.62 6.26
CA SER A 68 14.49 4.98 5.72
C SER A 68 14.32 4.50 4.27
N TRP A 69 13.15 3.97 3.93
CA TRP A 69 12.84 3.57 2.55
C TRP A 69 12.73 4.77 1.60
N VAL A 70 12.17 5.88 2.04
CA VAL A 70 12.17 7.14 1.26
C VAL A 70 13.61 7.59 1.00
N ARG A 71 14.47 7.58 2.03
CA ARG A 71 15.88 7.97 1.93
C ARG A 71 16.72 7.07 1.04
N LEU A 72 16.42 5.79 1.02
CA LEU A 72 17.10 4.78 0.20
C LEU A 72 16.49 4.63 -1.21
N HIS A 73 15.43 5.40 -1.54
CA HIS A 73 14.79 5.28 -2.84
C HIS A 73 15.70 5.79 -3.96
N PRO A 74 15.84 5.07 -5.10
CA PRO A 74 16.73 5.47 -6.21
C PRO A 74 16.44 6.86 -6.78
N GLN A 75 15.21 7.32 -6.71
CA GLN A 75 14.77 8.62 -7.22
C GLN A 75 14.59 9.67 -6.11
N ARG A 76 15.18 9.45 -4.94
CA ARG A 76 15.04 10.34 -3.78
C ARG A 76 15.37 11.78 -4.10
N GLU A 77 16.49 12.03 -4.78
CA GLU A 77 16.97 13.41 -5.06
C GLU A 77 15.94 14.21 -5.86
N VAL A 78 15.42 13.60 -6.94
CA VAL A 78 14.40 14.23 -7.78
C VAL A 78 13.09 14.39 -7.03
N ALA A 79 12.69 13.37 -6.27
CA ALA A 79 11.48 13.40 -5.47
C ALA A 79 11.56 14.48 -4.37
N CYS A 80 12.68 14.57 -3.64
CA CYS A 80 12.86 15.54 -2.57
C CYS A 80 13.01 17.00 -3.06
N ALA A 81 13.21 17.22 -4.36
CA ALA A 81 13.08 18.55 -4.96
C ALA A 81 11.62 19.01 -5.05
N ILE A 82 10.64 18.08 -5.00
CA ILE A 82 9.21 18.36 -5.09
C ILE A 82 8.59 18.47 -3.69
N TYR A 83 8.75 17.43 -2.87
CA TYR A 83 8.22 17.35 -1.52
C TYR A 83 9.29 16.90 -0.52
N SER A 84 9.11 17.25 0.76
CA SER A 84 9.99 16.79 1.84
C SER A 84 9.87 15.29 2.09
N GLU A 85 10.92 14.70 2.67
CA GLU A 85 10.89 13.30 3.12
C GLU A 85 9.70 13.02 4.06
N LYS A 86 9.41 13.96 4.97
CA LYS A 86 8.26 13.87 5.88
C LYS A 86 6.93 13.78 5.12
N ASN A 87 6.76 14.60 4.10
CA ASN A 87 5.55 14.59 3.28
C ASN A 87 5.37 13.24 2.56
N TYR A 88 6.45 12.64 2.02
CA TYR A 88 6.39 11.29 1.44
C TYR A 88 6.02 10.22 2.46
N VAL A 89 6.47 10.33 3.70
CA VAL A 89 6.06 9.42 4.79
C VAL A 89 4.58 9.55 5.08
N GLU A 90 4.08 10.76 5.22
CA GLU A 90 2.65 11.04 5.47
C GLU A 90 1.76 10.54 4.33
N GLN A 91 2.13 10.82 3.08
CA GLN A 91 1.42 10.33 1.90
C GLN A 91 1.44 8.79 1.81
N THR A 92 2.55 8.16 2.21
CA THR A 92 2.67 6.70 2.24
C THR A 92 1.65 6.08 3.19
N PHE A 93 1.55 6.59 4.41
CA PHE A 93 0.57 6.11 5.38
C PHE A 93 -0.87 6.42 4.94
N ALA A 94 -1.12 7.58 4.37
CA ALA A 94 -2.43 7.93 3.81
C ALA A 94 -2.82 6.94 2.68
N ARG A 95 -1.91 6.61 1.78
CA ARG A 95 -2.12 5.62 0.73
C ARG A 95 -2.35 4.23 1.29
N PHE A 96 -1.53 3.80 2.24
CA PHE A 96 -1.69 2.53 2.93
C PHE A 96 -3.08 2.43 3.57
N TRP A 97 -3.51 3.47 4.30
CA TRP A 97 -4.84 3.55 4.92
C TRP A 97 -5.96 3.46 3.88
N MET A 98 -5.91 4.28 2.83
CA MET A 98 -6.95 4.26 1.78
C MET A 98 -7.13 2.88 1.16
N VAL A 99 -6.02 2.17 0.92
CA VAL A 99 -6.06 0.83 0.33
C VAL A 99 -6.62 -0.20 1.28
N THR A 100 -6.18 -0.16 2.54
CA THR A 100 -6.50 -1.20 3.52
C THR A 100 -7.91 -1.04 4.08
N VAL A 101 -8.36 0.19 4.38
CA VAL A 101 -9.71 0.44 4.90
C VAL A 101 -10.80 0.16 3.86
N ARG A 102 -10.52 0.43 2.57
CA ARG A 102 -11.46 0.11 1.49
C ARG A 102 -11.56 -1.38 1.20
N ASN A 103 -10.57 -2.15 1.59
CA ASN A 103 -10.47 -3.57 1.31
C ASN A 103 -10.54 -4.40 2.58
N LYS A 104 -11.76 -4.57 3.10
CA LYS A 104 -12.02 -5.33 4.34
C LYS A 104 -11.58 -6.79 4.32
N SER A 105 -11.24 -7.33 3.15
CA SER A 105 -10.71 -8.69 2.99
C SER A 105 -9.19 -8.75 2.99
N LEU A 106 -8.51 -7.60 3.19
CA LEU A 106 -7.06 -7.54 3.19
C LEU A 106 -6.54 -7.98 4.57
N GLU A 107 -6.00 -9.17 4.65
CA GLU A 107 -5.29 -9.68 5.83
C GLU A 107 -3.85 -10.00 5.47
N PHE A 108 -2.95 -9.67 6.38
CA PHE A 108 -1.53 -9.98 6.24
C PHE A 108 -1.23 -11.27 7.00
N SER A 109 -0.58 -12.22 6.34
CA SER A 109 -0.16 -13.49 6.95
C SER A 109 1.13 -13.37 7.77
N SER A 110 1.89 -12.29 7.57
CA SER A 110 3.14 -12.01 8.29
C SER A 110 3.43 -10.52 8.34
N LEU A 111 4.19 -10.08 9.33
CA LEU A 111 4.66 -8.70 9.44
C LEU A 111 5.50 -8.31 8.21
N GLY A 112 6.34 -9.25 7.73
CA GLY A 112 7.11 -9.03 6.50
C GLY A 112 6.23 -8.72 5.29
N GLY A 113 5.06 -9.37 5.17
CA GLY A 113 4.06 -9.08 4.13
C GLY A 113 3.45 -7.70 4.27
N ALA A 114 3.07 -7.29 5.48
CA ALA A 114 2.54 -5.96 5.76
C ALA A 114 3.56 -4.86 5.44
N LEU A 115 4.81 -5.06 5.85
CA LEU A 115 5.90 -4.12 5.59
C LEU A 115 6.28 -4.05 4.11
N ALA A 116 6.27 -5.18 3.39
CA ALA A 116 6.49 -5.20 1.95
C ALA A 116 5.41 -4.41 1.20
N PHE A 117 4.16 -4.50 1.64
CA PHE A 117 3.07 -3.71 1.09
C PHE A 117 3.23 -2.22 1.41
N LEU A 118 3.56 -1.86 2.64
CA LEU A 118 3.83 -0.48 3.04
C LEU A 118 5.00 0.12 2.22
N ARG A 119 6.07 -0.65 1.98
CA ARG A 119 7.17 -0.25 1.10
C ARG A 119 6.73 -0.03 -0.34
N THR A 120 5.77 -0.81 -0.81
CA THR A 120 5.18 -0.61 -2.14
C THR A 120 4.40 0.70 -2.21
N CYS A 121 3.72 1.10 -1.12
CA CYS A 121 3.07 2.40 -1.03
C CYS A 121 4.10 3.54 -1.13
N VAL A 122 5.28 3.44 -0.49
CA VAL A 122 6.39 4.42 -0.68
C VAL A 122 6.75 4.56 -2.15
N ASN A 123 7.03 3.43 -2.82
CA ASN A 123 7.42 3.44 -4.22
C ASN A 123 6.32 4.06 -5.12
N SER A 124 5.07 3.70 -4.87
CA SER A 124 3.93 4.25 -5.63
C SER A 124 3.80 5.76 -5.45
N VAL A 125 3.86 6.26 -4.21
CA VAL A 125 3.77 7.70 -3.92
C VAL A 125 4.87 8.46 -4.64
N ILE A 126 6.12 8.01 -4.56
CA ILE A 126 7.25 8.67 -5.21
C ILE A 126 7.08 8.64 -6.74
N ILE A 127 6.77 7.50 -7.33
CA ILE A 127 6.62 7.37 -8.78
C ILE A 127 5.46 8.21 -9.31
N ASP A 128 4.32 8.22 -8.61
CA ASP A 128 3.16 9.01 -9.04
C ASP A 128 3.46 10.51 -8.97
N THR A 129 4.14 10.99 -7.90
CA THR A 129 4.61 12.36 -7.82
C THR A 129 5.51 12.74 -9.00
N LEU A 130 6.45 11.87 -9.37
CA LEU A 130 7.38 12.12 -10.48
C LEU A 130 6.68 12.06 -11.85
N ARG A 131 5.64 11.25 -11.99
CA ARG A 131 4.83 11.19 -13.22
C ARG A 131 3.98 12.45 -13.39
N GLY A 132 3.31 12.91 -12.35
CA GLY A 132 2.50 14.12 -12.38
C GLY A 132 3.30 15.36 -12.77
N GLN A 133 4.61 15.40 -12.47
CA GLN A 133 5.49 16.51 -12.88
C GLN A 133 5.90 16.47 -14.36
N LYS A 134 5.81 15.32 -15.02
CA LYS A 134 6.15 15.23 -16.46
C LYS A 134 5.08 15.77 -17.38
N GLU A 135 3.88 16.00 -16.88
CA GLU A 135 2.71 16.43 -17.65
C GLU A 135 2.37 17.92 -17.53
N VAL A 136 3.13 18.71 -16.72
CA VAL A 136 2.84 20.13 -16.51
C VAL A 136 4.08 20.99 -16.78
N PRO A 137 4.05 21.95 -17.75
CA PRO A 137 5.03 23.04 -17.82
C PRO A 137 4.84 23.93 -16.59
N ILE A 138 5.89 24.17 -15.83
CA ILE A 138 5.88 24.96 -14.59
C ILE A 138 5.58 26.43 -14.89
N PRO A 139 4.45 27.00 -14.41
CA PRO A 139 4.28 28.44 -14.36
C PRO A 139 4.94 29.00 -13.08
N GLU A 140 5.62 30.09 -13.20
CA GLU A 140 6.42 30.80 -12.17
C GLU A 140 5.61 31.46 -11.04
N SER A 141 4.44 31.01 -10.67
CA SER A 141 3.70 31.55 -9.52
C SER A 141 2.91 30.48 -8.80
N PHE A 142 3.49 29.97 -7.71
CA PHE A 142 2.81 29.01 -6.82
C PHE A 142 1.98 29.76 -5.78
N GLU A 143 0.69 29.95 -6.04
CA GLU A 143 -0.32 29.98 -4.99
C GLU A 143 -0.72 28.53 -4.68
N ARG A 144 -0.61 28.14 -3.40
CA ARG A 144 -1.01 26.81 -2.92
C ARG A 144 -2.52 26.66 -3.05
N VAL A 145 -2.96 26.05 -4.13
CA VAL A 145 -4.33 25.55 -4.25
C VAL A 145 -4.40 24.22 -3.47
N ALA A 146 -5.46 24.05 -2.66
CA ALA A 146 -5.76 22.81 -1.98
C ALA A 146 -5.80 21.64 -3.00
N PRO A 147 -5.34 20.44 -2.64
CA PRO A 147 -5.32 19.32 -3.59
C PRO A 147 -6.74 19.02 -4.03
N GLU A 148 -6.98 19.11 -5.33
CA GLU A 148 -8.20 18.60 -5.96
C GLU A 148 -8.34 17.09 -5.74
N PRO A 149 -9.55 16.54 -5.77
CA PRO A 149 -9.79 15.12 -5.55
C PRO A 149 -8.96 14.29 -6.54
N ASP A 150 -8.12 13.43 -5.98
CA ASP A 150 -7.08 12.61 -6.60
C ASP A 150 -7.51 12.05 -7.98
N GLU A 151 -7.04 12.68 -9.07
CA GLU A 151 -7.28 12.24 -10.45
C GLU A 151 -6.89 10.77 -10.66
N SER A 152 -5.92 10.28 -9.92
CA SER A 152 -5.48 8.88 -9.99
C SER A 152 -6.58 7.93 -9.51
N LEU A 153 -7.40 8.39 -8.57
CA LEU A 153 -8.52 7.63 -8.03
C LEU A 153 -9.69 7.60 -9.02
N GLN A 154 -9.96 8.74 -9.67
CA GLN A 154 -10.99 8.81 -10.72
C GLN A 154 -10.58 7.96 -11.92
N ARG A 155 -9.33 8.03 -12.34
CA ARG A 155 -8.77 7.19 -13.41
C ARG A 155 -8.86 5.69 -13.05
N TRP A 156 -8.59 5.34 -11.78
CA TRP A 156 -8.73 3.97 -11.31
C TRP A 156 -10.18 3.47 -11.37
N GLU A 157 -11.16 4.25 -10.91
CA GLU A 157 -12.57 3.86 -10.97
C GLU A 157 -13.06 3.67 -12.42
N ILE A 158 -12.55 4.49 -13.35
CA ILE A 158 -12.80 4.30 -14.78
C ILE A 158 -12.22 2.97 -15.26
N ILE A 159 -10.94 2.69 -14.99
CA ILE A 159 -10.30 1.44 -15.39
C ILE A 159 -11.01 0.24 -14.78
N LYS A 160 -11.36 0.31 -13.50
CA LYS A 160 -12.07 -0.72 -12.76
C LYS A 160 -13.42 -1.07 -13.39
N SER A 161 -14.16 -0.08 -13.96
CA SER A 161 -15.43 -0.31 -14.61
C SER A 161 -15.35 -1.22 -15.85
N PHE A 162 -14.16 -1.36 -16.46
CA PHE A 162 -13.90 -2.26 -17.58
C PHE A 162 -13.46 -3.66 -17.16
N ILE A 163 -13.28 -3.89 -15.86
CA ILE A 163 -12.85 -5.18 -15.30
C ILE A 163 -14.00 -5.75 -14.46
N PRO A 164 -14.85 -6.67 -14.99
CA PRO A 164 -16.07 -7.10 -14.32
C PRO A 164 -15.85 -8.03 -13.13
N GLY A 165 -14.70 -8.71 -13.05
CA GLY A 165 -14.40 -9.65 -11.97
C GLY A 165 -13.71 -8.96 -10.79
N GLU A 166 -14.26 -9.06 -9.57
CA GLU A 166 -13.64 -8.50 -8.36
C GLU A 166 -12.21 -8.97 -8.16
N ARG A 167 -11.94 -10.25 -8.42
CA ARG A 167 -10.60 -10.84 -8.33
C ARG A 167 -9.63 -10.24 -9.35
N GLU A 168 -10.09 -10.00 -10.58
CA GLU A 168 -9.31 -9.33 -11.62
C GLU A 168 -9.09 -7.85 -11.30
N GLN A 169 -10.12 -7.16 -10.75
CA GLN A 169 -9.99 -5.78 -10.27
C GLN A 169 -8.94 -5.68 -9.17
N ARG A 170 -8.96 -6.62 -8.22
CA ARG A 170 -7.97 -6.68 -7.15
C ARG A 170 -6.57 -6.95 -7.68
N LEU A 171 -6.42 -7.87 -8.63
CA LEU A 171 -5.14 -8.12 -9.27
C LEU A 171 -4.61 -6.88 -10.00
N ALA A 172 -5.47 -6.23 -10.79
CA ALA A 172 -5.11 -5.00 -11.49
C ALA A 172 -4.66 -3.90 -10.51
N TYR A 173 -5.38 -3.76 -9.40
CA TYR A 173 -5.02 -2.84 -8.34
C TYR A 173 -3.64 -3.15 -7.75
N LEU A 174 -3.37 -4.41 -7.38
CA LEU A 174 -2.09 -4.83 -6.81
C LEU A 174 -0.93 -4.66 -7.80
N LEU A 175 -1.13 -4.97 -9.08
CA LEU A 175 -0.10 -4.86 -10.11
C LEU A 175 0.18 -3.42 -10.52
N TYR A 176 -0.89 -2.67 -10.88
CA TYR A 176 -0.74 -1.39 -11.58
C TYR A 176 -0.82 -0.18 -10.65
N TYR A 177 -1.59 -0.27 -9.58
CA TYR A 177 -1.72 0.81 -8.60
C TYR A 177 -0.72 0.65 -7.45
N CYS A 178 -0.58 -0.55 -6.89
CA CYS A 178 0.38 -0.84 -5.82
C CYS A 178 1.78 -1.18 -6.34
N GLY A 179 1.95 -1.49 -7.63
CA GLY A 179 3.24 -1.83 -8.23
C GLY A 179 3.86 -3.14 -7.76
N LEU A 180 3.04 -4.07 -7.21
CA LEU A 180 3.52 -5.37 -6.74
C LEU A 180 3.92 -6.25 -7.91
N LYS A 181 5.05 -6.96 -7.76
CA LYS A 181 5.48 -7.99 -8.73
C LYS A 181 4.64 -9.26 -8.54
N PRO A 182 4.43 -10.08 -9.59
CA PRO A 182 3.63 -11.31 -9.51
C PRO A 182 4.01 -12.23 -8.34
N ARG A 183 5.30 -12.42 -8.07
CA ARG A 183 5.77 -13.22 -6.93
C ARG A 183 5.36 -12.64 -5.57
N GLN A 184 5.37 -11.31 -5.45
CA GLN A 184 4.96 -10.62 -4.22
C GLN A 184 3.45 -10.73 -4.01
N ILE A 185 2.65 -10.73 -5.09
CA ILE A 185 1.19 -10.90 -5.02
C ILE A 185 0.84 -12.30 -4.51
N VAL A 186 1.50 -13.35 -5.00
CA VAL A 186 1.30 -14.72 -4.49
C VAL A 186 1.63 -14.83 -3.00
N GLN A 187 2.72 -14.19 -2.56
CA GLN A 187 3.09 -14.16 -1.15
C GLN A 187 2.13 -13.33 -0.30
N PHE A 188 1.60 -12.25 -0.88
CA PHE A 188 0.73 -11.31 -0.21
C PHE A 188 -0.71 -11.80 -0.06
N ALA A 189 -1.25 -12.45 -1.10
CA ALA A 189 -2.61 -12.95 -1.17
C ALA A 189 -2.68 -14.42 -1.63
N PRO A 190 -2.06 -15.37 -0.89
CA PRO A 190 -1.97 -16.76 -1.30
C PRO A 190 -3.34 -17.46 -1.38
N GLN A 191 -4.34 -16.93 -0.67
CA GLN A 191 -5.71 -17.44 -0.71
C GLN A 191 -6.47 -17.03 -1.98
N GLU A 192 -6.02 -15.96 -2.65
CA GLU A 192 -6.66 -15.44 -3.85
C GLU A 192 -5.90 -15.84 -5.11
N PHE A 193 -4.56 -15.91 -5.04
CA PHE A 193 -3.70 -16.19 -6.17
C PHE A 193 -2.76 -17.34 -5.85
N ASN A 194 -2.99 -18.49 -6.49
CA ASN A 194 -2.29 -19.74 -6.18
C ASN A 194 -0.83 -19.74 -6.64
N ASP A 195 -0.56 -19.14 -7.81
CA ASP A 195 0.78 -19.11 -8.38
C ASP A 195 1.00 -17.94 -9.35
N VAL A 196 2.24 -17.77 -9.74
CA VAL A 196 2.68 -16.70 -10.65
C VAL A 196 2.11 -16.86 -12.07
N HIS A 197 1.91 -18.09 -12.52
CA HIS A 197 1.36 -18.38 -13.87
C HIS A 197 -0.10 -17.95 -13.95
N GLU A 198 -0.85 -18.18 -12.88
CA GLU A 198 -2.23 -17.71 -12.77
C GLU A 198 -2.29 -16.18 -12.87
N ILE A 199 -1.40 -15.46 -12.18
CA ILE A 199 -1.31 -14.01 -12.24
C ILE A 199 -1.02 -13.55 -13.67
N PHE A 200 -0.07 -14.16 -14.38
CA PHE A 200 0.22 -13.81 -15.77
C PHE A 200 -1.00 -14.04 -16.68
N ARG A 201 -1.72 -15.13 -16.50
CA ARG A 201 -2.94 -15.43 -17.27
C ARG A 201 -4.03 -14.38 -17.03
N LEU A 202 -4.31 -14.05 -15.76
CA LEU A 202 -5.30 -13.02 -15.40
C LEU A 202 -4.88 -11.63 -15.89
N THR A 203 -3.60 -11.30 -15.76
CA THR A 203 -3.04 -10.03 -16.27
C THR A 203 -3.25 -9.91 -17.78
N ARG A 204 -2.99 -10.98 -18.53
CA ARG A 204 -3.23 -11.01 -19.98
C ARG A 204 -4.70 -10.76 -20.30
N ASN A 205 -5.62 -11.41 -19.60
CA ASN A 205 -7.05 -11.21 -19.77
C ASN A 205 -7.47 -9.74 -19.52
N ILE A 206 -6.95 -9.14 -18.45
CA ILE A 206 -7.18 -7.72 -18.10
C ILE A 206 -6.68 -6.83 -19.25
N VAL A 207 -5.43 -6.99 -19.67
CA VAL A 207 -4.81 -6.17 -20.73
C VAL A 207 -5.57 -6.32 -22.05
N ASP A 208 -5.93 -7.53 -22.44
CA ASP A 208 -6.66 -7.77 -23.70
C ASP A 208 -8.07 -7.16 -23.66
N ARG A 209 -8.70 -7.11 -22.48
CA ARG A 209 -10.00 -6.44 -22.30
C ARG A 209 -9.87 -4.92 -22.37
N LEU A 210 -8.88 -4.34 -21.71
CA LEU A 210 -8.60 -2.91 -21.78
C LEU A 210 -8.24 -2.47 -23.21
N ARG A 211 -7.44 -3.28 -23.93
CA ARG A 211 -7.11 -3.03 -25.34
C ARG A 211 -8.34 -3.01 -26.25
N ARG A 212 -9.27 -3.94 -26.07
CA ARG A 212 -10.53 -3.98 -26.84
C ARG A 212 -11.41 -2.75 -26.59
N ASN A 213 -11.28 -2.11 -25.44
CA ASN A 213 -12.03 -0.92 -25.06
C ASN A 213 -11.19 0.37 -25.12
N LYS A 214 -10.05 0.36 -25.82
CA LYS A 214 -9.03 1.42 -25.81
C LYS A 214 -9.60 2.80 -26.12
N GLU A 215 -10.44 2.92 -27.17
CA GLU A 215 -10.98 4.21 -27.59
C GLU A 215 -11.97 4.79 -26.57
N ARG A 216 -12.85 3.94 -26.02
CA ARG A 216 -13.77 4.34 -24.97
C ARG A 216 -13.03 4.72 -23.68
N LEU A 217 -11.94 4.00 -23.38
CA LEU A 217 -11.08 4.27 -22.22
C LEU A 217 -10.37 5.62 -22.38
N ARG A 218 -9.82 5.93 -23.56
CA ARG A 218 -9.20 7.23 -23.88
C ARG A 218 -10.19 8.36 -23.70
N TRP A 219 -11.39 8.22 -24.28
CA TRP A 219 -12.43 9.25 -24.16
C TRP A 219 -12.78 9.53 -22.68
N LEU A 220 -12.94 8.49 -21.86
CA LEU A 220 -13.26 8.63 -20.43
C LEU A 220 -12.11 9.17 -19.58
N LEU A 221 -10.85 8.91 -19.96
CA LEU A 221 -9.66 9.38 -19.24
C LEU A 221 -9.25 10.81 -19.64
N GLY A 222 -9.95 11.44 -20.57
CA GLY A 222 -9.62 12.79 -21.03
C GLY A 222 -8.44 12.84 -22.03
N ASP A 223 -7.88 11.70 -22.46
CA ASP A 223 -6.82 11.62 -23.49
C ASP A 223 -7.38 11.69 -24.92
N GLY A 224 -8.60 12.15 -25.06
CA GLY A 224 -9.31 12.26 -26.34
C GLY A 224 -9.25 13.66 -26.91
N GLU A 225 -8.05 14.15 -27.22
CA GLU A 225 -7.85 15.25 -28.19
C GLU A 225 -6.37 15.31 -28.60
N PHE A 226 -6.11 15.16 -29.77
CA PHE A 226 -5.89 15.64 -31.13
C PHE A 226 -4.97 14.70 -31.88
#